data_33519ee70691c5c0068e172d05d0da66
#
_entry.id   33519ee70691c5c0068e172d05d0da66
#
_cell.length_a   1.000
_cell.length_b   1.000
_cell.length_c   1.000
_cell.angle_alpha   90.00
_cell.angle_beta   90.00
_cell.angle_gamma   90.00
#
_symmetry.space_group_name_H-M   'P 1'
#
loop_
_entity.id
_entity.type
_entity.pdbx_description
1 polymer ?
#
loop_
_entity_poly.entity_id
_entity_poly.type
_entity_poly.pdbx_seq_one_letter_code
_entity_poly.pdbx_strand_id
1 'polypeptide(L)'
;AAKLTLPYVLTEEGFGSSSRLNTPFQGIGARGVNNLASKLLLALLPPNAPFFRLQVDTNKLQQEGAPEEVISEIDSALRKVEDSVMDEIAKERYRIAVHEALKQLIITGNALLYMPEDGGMRVFRLDRFVIERDPMGNVLYIATKETVSYAALDEEIKEVIGQPANSTQGSDDTVNLFTAICRHGDKWLIKQDINGTLLPDNGGTLPLDKSPYIPLRF
;
A
#
# COMPACT_ATOMS: atom_id res chain seq x y z
N ALA A 1 -15.19 12.69 11.89
CA ALA A 1 -14.23 11.95 12.72
C ALA A 1 -12.78 12.28 12.32
N ALA A 2 -12.36 12.05 11.07
CA ALA A 2 -10.96 12.21 10.64
C ALA A 2 -10.35 13.58 10.95
N LYS A 3 -11.03 14.68 10.63
CA LYS A 3 -10.54 16.06 10.92
C LYS A 3 -10.32 16.33 12.42
N LEU A 4 -11.01 15.58 13.30
CA LEU A 4 -10.92 15.75 14.77
C LEU A 4 -9.94 14.78 15.44
N THR A 5 -9.60 13.68 14.78
CA THR A 5 -8.74 12.63 15.34
C THR A 5 -7.35 12.60 14.70
N LEU A 6 -7.30 12.58 13.37
CA LEU A 6 -6.06 12.59 12.58
C LEU A 6 -6.21 13.59 11.43
N PRO A 7 -6.04 14.91 11.69
CA PRO A 7 -6.31 15.95 10.70
C PRO A 7 -5.45 15.85 9.42
N TYR A 8 -4.32 15.16 9.49
CA TYR A 8 -3.43 14.95 8.34
C TYR A 8 -3.93 13.89 7.33
N VAL A 9 -4.91 13.05 7.71
CA VAL A 9 -5.47 12.01 6.83
C VAL A 9 -6.36 12.61 5.74
N LEU A 10 -7.04 13.72 6.04
CA LEU A 10 -7.87 14.47 5.12
C LEU A 10 -7.48 15.94 5.17
N THR A 11 -6.66 16.37 4.24
CA THR A 11 -6.29 17.79 4.09
C THR A 11 -7.23 18.48 3.09
N GLU A 12 -7.40 19.78 3.23
CA GLU A 12 -8.18 20.59 2.29
C GLU A 12 -7.39 20.79 0.98
N GLU A 13 -8.09 21.01 -0.14
CA GLU A 13 -7.44 21.33 -1.41
C GLU A 13 -6.59 22.60 -1.24
N GLY A 14 -5.38 22.59 -1.80
CA GLY A 14 -4.43 23.68 -1.65
C GLY A 14 -3.61 23.66 -0.35
N PHE A 15 -3.73 22.61 0.47
CA PHE A 15 -2.92 22.45 1.67
C PHE A 15 -1.44 22.22 1.30
N GLY A 16 -0.62 23.21 1.56
CA GLY A 16 0.82 23.21 1.28
C GLY A 16 1.67 23.18 2.56
N SER A 17 2.98 23.23 2.39
CA SER A 17 3.96 23.21 3.49
C SER A 17 3.80 24.34 4.50
N SER A 18 3.22 25.46 4.10
CA SER A 18 2.94 26.64 4.96
C SER A 18 1.58 26.57 5.66
N SER A 19 0.71 25.63 5.28
CA SER A 19 -0.62 25.51 5.84
C SER A 19 -0.59 24.84 7.23
N ARG A 20 -1.38 25.35 8.18
CA ARG A 20 -1.50 24.75 9.51
C ARG A 20 -2.67 23.77 9.54
N LEU A 21 -2.42 22.59 10.07
CA LEU A 21 -3.48 21.64 10.39
C LEU A 21 -4.36 22.18 11.50
N ASN A 22 -5.67 21.97 11.36
CA ASN A 22 -6.61 22.32 12.43
C ASN A 22 -6.32 21.48 13.66
N THR A 23 -5.92 22.14 14.77
CA THR A 23 -5.63 21.47 16.02
C THR A 23 -6.91 21.26 16.79
N PRO A 24 -7.33 20.01 17.04
CA PRO A 24 -8.53 19.74 17.82
C PRO A 24 -8.36 20.20 19.26
N PHE A 25 -9.43 20.70 19.86
CA PHE A 25 -9.44 21.18 21.25
C PHE A 25 -9.04 20.10 22.27
N GLN A 26 -9.32 18.83 21.97
CA GLN A 26 -8.96 17.68 22.80
C GLN A 26 -8.28 16.58 21.98
N GLY A 27 -7.20 16.01 22.52
CA GLY A 27 -6.46 14.91 21.91
C GLY A 27 -6.97 13.50 22.25
N ILE A 28 -8.15 13.37 22.91
CA ILE A 28 -8.64 12.07 23.39
C ILE A 28 -8.95 11.10 22.23
N GLY A 29 -9.50 11.61 21.13
CA GLY A 29 -9.78 10.82 19.92
C GLY A 29 -8.50 10.30 19.29
N ALA A 30 -7.48 11.14 19.11
CA ALA A 30 -6.18 10.75 18.58
C ALA A 30 -5.49 9.69 19.45
N ARG A 31 -5.54 9.87 20.77
CA ARG A 31 -4.98 8.87 21.72
C ARG A 31 -5.74 7.55 21.65
N GLY A 32 -7.06 7.57 21.55
CA GLY A 32 -7.89 6.37 21.40
C GLY A 32 -7.56 5.59 20.13
N VAL A 33 -7.46 6.29 18.99
CA VAL A 33 -7.09 5.67 17.70
C VAL A 33 -5.68 5.08 17.76
N ASN A 34 -4.69 5.82 18.27
CA ASN A 34 -3.33 5.32 18.40
C ASN A 34 -3.24 4.09 19.31
N ASN A 35 -3.96 4.10 20.43
CA ASN A 35 -3.98 2.95 21.36
C ASN A 35 -4.61 1.72 20.69
N LEU A 36 -5.74 1.87 20.01
CA LEU A 36 -6.42 0.79 19.33
C LEU A 36 -5.57 0.25 18.16
N ALA A 37 -5.01 1.14 17.32
CA ALA A 37 -4.13 0.74 16.24
C ALA A 37 -2.90 -0.04 16.75
N SER A 38 -2.30 0.39 17.86
CA SER A 38 -1.16 -0.30 18.46
C SER A 38 -1.53 -1.70 18.97
N LYS A 39 -2.71 -1.83 19.61
CA LYS A 39 -3.20 -3.15 20.07
C LYS A 39 -3.51 -4.09 18.89
N LEU A 40 -4.14 -3.58 17.85
CA LEU A 40 -4.39 -4.35 16.62
C LEU A 40 -3.08 -4.76 15.94
N LEU A 41 -2.10 -3.84 15.87
CA LEU A 41 -0.79 -4.17 15.30
C LEU A 41 -0.10 -5.30 16.08
N LEU A 42 -0.14 -5.27 17.40
CA LEU A 42 0.45 -6.33 18.24
C LEU A 42 -0.27 -7.67 18.05
N ALA A 43 -1.57 -7.65 17.80
CA ALA A 43 -2.35 -8.86 17.55
C ALA A 43 -2.12 -9.43 16.14
N LEU A 44 -1.99 -8.57 15.13
CA LEU A 44 -1.81 -8.97 13.73
C LEU A 44 -0.35 -9.33 13.40
N LEU A 45 0.57 -8.52 13.89
CA LEU A 45 2.01 -8.65 13.64
C LEU A 45 2.76 -8.67 14.98
N PRO A 46 2.70 -9.75 15.75
CA PRO A 46 3.41 -9.86 17.03
C PRO A 46 4.92 -9.66 16.82
N PRO A 47 5.62 -8.93 17.71
CA PRO A 47 7.07 -8.88 17.67
C PRO A 47 7.62 -10.25 18.12
N ASN A 48 8.65 -10.73 17.45
CA ASN A 48 9.38 -11.94 17.82
C ASN A 48 8.56 -13.26 17.80
N ALA A 49 7.44 -13.29 17.11
CA ALA A 49 6.66 -14.50 16.91
C ALA A 49 6.12 -14.54 15.48
N PRO A 50 6.18 -15.67 14.78
CA PRO A 50 5.57 -15.81 13.47
C PRO A 50 4.05 -15.69 13.60
N PHE A 51 3.46 -14.87 12.71
CA PHE A 51 2.00 -14.68 12.65
C PHE A 51 1.34 -15.53 11.57
N PHE A 52 2.11 -16.29 10.81
CA PHE A 52 1.67 -17.25 9.81
C PHE A 52 2.49 -18.52 9.90
N ARG A 53 1.96 -19.60 9.34
CA ARG A 53 2.65 -20.89 9.26
C ARG A 53 2.44 -21.49 7.87
N LEU A 54 3.51 -21.95 7.26
CA LEU A 54 3.47 -22.71 6.02
C LEU A 54 3.31 -24.19 6.36
N GLN A 55 2.32 -24.83 5.77
CA GLN A 55 2.06 -26.26 5.98
C GLN A 55 1.79 -26.94 4.65
N VAL A 56 2.28 -28.14 4.50
CA VAL A 56 1.93 -29.03 3.40
C VAL A 56 0.87 -30.00 3.87
N ASP A 57 0.00 -30.41 2.97
CA ASP A 57 -0.99 -31.46 3.26
C ASP A 57 -0.27 -32.81 3.44
N THR A 58 0.10 -33.09 4.68
CA THR A 58 0.80 -34.32 5.05
C THR A 58 -0.02 -35.58 4.72
N ASN A 59 -1.35 -35.48 4.72
CA ASN A 59 -2.21 -36.62 4.38
C ASN A 59 -2.06 -37.00 2.90
N LYS A 60 -1.95 -36.01 2.01
CA LYS A 60 -1.69 -36.27 0.58
C LYS A 60 -0.32 -36.90 0.37
N LEU A 61 0.71 -36.37 1.01
CA LEU A 61 2.05 -36.91 0.90
C LEU A 61 2.13 -38.36 1.40
N GLN A 62 1.47 -38.70 2.51
CA GLN A 62 1.39 -40.06 3.02
C GLN A 62 0.61 -40.99 2.07
N GLN A 63 -0.47 -40.54 1.46
CA GLN A 63 -1.22 -41.31 0.48
C GLN A 63 -0.41 -41.57 -0.80
N GLU A 64 0.47 -40.66 -1.17
CA GLU A 64 1.43 -40.79 -2.28
C GLU A 64 2.66 -41.66 -1.90
N GLY A 65 2.74 -42.14 -0.65
CA GLY A 65 3.81 -43.03 -0.21
C GLY A 65 5.11 -42.31 0.18
N ALA A 66 5.04 -41.02 0.48
CA ALA A 66 6.23 -40.27 0.91
C ALA A 66 6.74 -40.78 2.27
N PRO A 67 8.05 -41.07 2.43
CA PRO A 67 8.64 -41.46 3.71
C PRO A 67 8.50 -40.33 4.74
N GLU A 68 8.39 -40.70 6.03
CA GLU A 68 8.29 -39.76 7.16
C GLU A 68 9.48 -38.78 7.22
N GLU A 69 10.67 -39.26 6.82
CA GLU A 69 11.89 -38.47 6.73
C GLU A 69 11.74 -37.31 5.75
N VAL A 70 11.14 -37.53 4.56
CA VAL A 70 10.90 -36.51 3.54
C VAL A 70 9.90 -35.45 4.05
N ILE A 71 8.86 -35.89 4.76
CA ILE A 71 7.88 -34.97 5.37
C ILE A 71 8.56 -34.06 6.39
N SER A 72 9.44 -34.63 7.24
CA SER A 72 10.21 -33.87 8.22
C SER A 72 11.18 -32.87 7.57
N GLU A 73 11.82 -33.25 6.47
CA GLU A 73 12.69 -32.34 5.71
C GLU A 73 11.91 -31.17 5.09
N ILE A 74 10.74 -31.45 4.52
CA ILE A 74 9.85 -30.41 3.97
C ILE A 74 9.43 -29.43 5.08
N ASP A 75 8.98 -29.93 6.23
CA ASP A 75 8.59 -29.07 7.37
C ASP A 75 9.76 -28.21 7.86
N SER A 76 10.97 -28.77 7.90
CA SER A 76 12.18 -28.03 8.26
C SER A 76 12.51 -26.93 7.22
N ALA A 77 12.34 -27.23 5.94
CA ALA A 77 12.54 -26.25 4.86
C ALA A 77 11.51 -25.11 4.92
N LEU A 78 10.24 -25.44 5.16
CA LEU A 78 9.18 -24.45 5.29
C LEU A 78 9.40 -23.50 6.48
N ARG A 79 9.87 -24.02 7.62
CA ARG A 79 10.25 -23.18 8.77
C ARG A 79 11.36 -22.19 8.43
N LYS A 80 12.37 -22.60 7.67
CA LYS A 80 13.43 -21.68 7.20
C LYS A 80 12.89 -20.58 6.31
N VAL A 81 11.89 -20.88 5.47
CA VAL A 81 11.21 -19.88 4.65
C VAL A 81 10.40 -18.91 5.54
N GLU A 82 9.66 -19.44 6.54
CA GLU A 82 8.95 -18.61 7.52
C GLU A 82 9.90 -17.62 8.22
N ASP A 83 11.02 -18.12 8.74
CA ASP A 83 12.04 -17.29 9.41
C ASP A 83 12.59 -16.21 8.46
N SER A 84 12.92 -16.59 7.23
CA SER A 84 13.42 -15.62 6.22
C SER A 84 12.41 -14.53 5.90
N VAL A 85 11.13 -14.85 5.78
CA VAL A 85 10.05 -13.88 5.56
C VAL A 85 9.88 -12.97 6.77
N MET A 86 9.95 -13.52 7.99
CA MET A 86 9.87 -12.73 9.22
C MET A 86 11.04 -11.74 9.34
N ASP A 87 12.24 -12.17 8.98
CA ASP A 87 13.42 -11.31 8.96
C ASP A 87 13.27 -10.17 7.94
N GLU A 88 12.73 -10.47 6.75
CA GLU A 88 12.48 -9.45 5.73
C GLU A 88 11.42 -8.43 6.16
N ILE A 89 10.32 -8.89 6.75
CA ILE A 89 9.29 -8.01 7.33
C ILE A 89 9.88 -7.08 8.40
N ALA A 90 10.84 -7.58 9.19
CA ALA A 90 11.50 -6.78 10.21
C ALA A 90 12.45 -5.73 9.61
N LYS A 91 13.23 -6.09 8.57
CA LYS A 91 14.16 -5.18 7.88
C LYS A 91 13.44 -4.04 7.18
N GLU A 92 12.41 -4.35 6.41
CA GLU A 92 11.64 -3.43 5.58
C GLU A 92 10.67 -2.52 6.37
N ARG A 93 10.63 -2.67 7.69
CA ARG A 93 9.81 -1.84 8.59
C ARG A 93 8.31 -1.84 8.25
N TYR A 94 7.79 -2.93 7.71
CA TYR A 94 6.35 -3.05 7.35
C TYR A 94 5.40 -2.72 8.50
N ARG A 95 5.83 -2.94 9.74
CA ARG A 95 5.04 -2.60 10.94
C ARG A 95 4.66 -1.13 11.01
N ILE A 96 5.50 -0.22 10.52
CA ILE A 96 5.24 1.23 10.53
C ILE A 96 4.09 1.53 9.55
N ALA A 97 4.18 1.02 8.33
CA ALA A 97 3.14 1.20 7.31
C ALA A 97 1.81 0.57 7.74
N VAL A 98 1.84 -0.66 8.28
CA VAL A 98 0.63 -1.33 8.79
C VAL A 98 0.00 -0.55 9.95
N HIS A 99 0.79 -0.01 10.88
CA HIS A 99 0.27 0.82 11.96
C HIS A 99 -0.45 2.07 11.43
N GLU A 100 0.12 2.73 10.43
CA GLU A 100 -0.50 3.90 9.78
C GLU A 100 -1.79 3.49 9.04
N ALA A 101 -1.77 2.37 8.31
CA ALA A 101 -2.96 1.83 7.66
C ALA A 101 -4.07 1.51 8.66
N LEU A 102 -3.75 0.92 9.81
CA LEU A 102 -4.71 0.62 10.87
C LEU A 102 -5.34 1.89 11.45
N LYS A 103 -4.57 2.97 11.63
CA LYS A 103 -5.15 4.26 12.07
C LYS A 103 -6.15 4.80 11.06
N GLN A 104 -5.81 4.78 9.78
CA GLN A 104 -6.72 5.20 8.72
C GLN A 104 -7.96 4.30 8.67
N LEU A 105 -7.77 2.99 8.73
CA LEU A 105 -8.84 2.01 8.69
C LEU A 105 -9.85 2.18 9.85
N ILE A 106 -9.37 2.40 11.08
CA ILE A 106 -10.22 2.66 12.26
C ILE A 106 -11.10 3.90 12.07
N ILE A 107 -10.57 4.96 11.44
CA ILE A 107 -11.29 6.23 11.33
C ILE A 107 -12.21 6.28 10.12
N THR A 108 -11.74 5.74 8.99
CA THR A 108 -12.38 5.93 7.68
C THR A 108 -13.01 4.65 7.12
N GLY A 109 -12.68 3.50 7.70
CA GLY A 109 -13.11 2.20 7.19
C GLY A 109 -12.41 1.75 5.90
N ASN A 110 -11.47 2.54 5.37
CA ASN A 110 -10.72 2.23 4.16
C ASN A 110 -9.26 2.62 4.31
N ALA A 111 -8.36 1.80 3.78
CA ALA A 111 -6.95 2.12 3.65
C ALA A 111 -6.38 1.43 2.40
N LEU A 112 -5.40 2.03 1.77
CA LEU A 112 -4.70 1.46 0.63
C LEU A 112 -3.21 1.37 0.96
N LEU A 113 -2.71 0.13 0.98
CA LEU A 113 -1.29 -0.16 1.07
C LEU A 113 -0.71 -0.34 -0.33
N TYR A 114 0.53 0.05 -0.49
CA TYR A 114 1.32 -0.19 -1.69
C TYR A 114 2.62 -0.86 -1.30
N MET A 115 2.89 -2.00 -1.92
CA MET A 115 4.07 -2.83 -1.71
C MET A 115 4.72 -3.11 -3.07
N PRO A 116 5.71 -2.30 -3.49
CA PRO A 116 6.44 -2.51 -4.74
C PRO A 116 7.33 -3.76 -4.67
N GLU A 117 7.74 -4.27 -5.83
CA GLU A 117 8.63 -5.44 -5.92
C GLU A 117 10.03 -5.16 -5.33
N ASP A 118 10.48 -3.92 -5.38
CA ASP A 118 11.80 -3.49 -4.85
C ASP A 118 11.86 -3.44 -3.32
N GLY A 119 10.78 -3.81 -2.64
CA GLY A 119 10.66 -3.80 -1.19
C GLY A 119 10.06 -2.52 -0.61
N GLY A 120 9.89 -2.53 0.71
CA GLY A 120 9.20 -1.46 1.40
C GLY A 120 7.67 -1.55 1.32
N MET A 121 7.02 -0.75 2.15
CA MET A 121 5.57 -0.63 2.16
C MET A 121 5.18 0.80 2.53
N ARG A 122 4.20 1.36 1.83
CA ARG A 122 3.65 2.68 2.14
C ARG A 122 2.13 2.66 2.15
N VAL A 123 1.56 3.66 2.79
CA VAL A 123 0.11 3.85 2.89
C VAL A 123 -0.28 5.08 2.10
N PHE A 124 -1.26 4.95 1.23
CA PHE A 124 -1.88 6.10 0.59
C PHE A 124 -2.83 6.80 1.56
N ARG A 125 -2.81 8.13 1.57
CA ARG A 125 -3.81 8.92 2.30
C ARG A 125 -5.17 8.77 1.63
N LEU A 126 -6.24 8.88 2.40
CA LEU A 126 -7.61 8.67 1.92
C LEU A 126 -8.01 9.62 0.78
N ASP A 127 -7.46 10.82 0.74
CA ASP A 127 -7.69 11.82 -0.33
C ASP A 127 -6.85 11.57 -1.60
N ARG A 128 -6.06 10.50 -1.63
CA ARG A 128 -5.10 10.19 -2.69
C ARG A 128 -5.43 8.91 -3.45
N PHE A 129 -6.54 8.25 -3.14
CA PHE A 129 -6.96 7.06 -3.87
C PHE A 129 -8.47 6.93 -3.96
N VAL A 130 -8.91 6.21 -4.99
CA VAL A 130 -10.30 5.77 -5.18
C VAL A 130 -10.29 4.28 -5.52
N ILE A 131 -11.24 3.54 -4.99
CA ILE A 131 -11.40 2.10 -5.24
C ILE A 131 -12.85 1.84 -5.62
N GLU A 132 -13.04 1.21 -6.76
CA GLU A 132 -14.33 0.68 -7.19
C GLU A 132 -14.37 -0.83 -6.94
N ARG A 133 -15.50 -1.30 -6.43
CA ARG A 133 -15.73 -2.70 -6.11
C ARG A 133 -17.06 -3.17 -6.69
N ASP A 134 -17.13 -4.46 -6.98
CA ASP A 134 -18.39 -5.12 -7.30
C ASP A 134 -19.27 -5.31 -6.03
N PRO A 135 -20.53 -5.73 -6.18
CA PRO A 135 -21.41 -6.02 -5.04
C PRO A 135 -20.90 -7.14 -4.12
N MET A 136 -20.02 -8.00 -4.59
CA MET A 136 -19.38 -9.06 -3.80
C MET A 136 -18.14 -8.58 -3.06
N GLY A 137 -17.72 -7.32 -3.29
CA GLY A 137 -16.55 -6.71 -2.65
C GLY A 137 -15.23 -6.90 -3.41
N ASN A 138 -15.24 -7.55 -4.58
CA ASN A 138 -14.04 -7.67 -5.39
C ASN A 138 -13.65 -6.32 -5.98
N VAL A 139 -12.36 -6.05 -6.03
CA VAL A 139 -11.83 -4.83 -6.59
C VAL A 139 -11.88 -4.88 -8.11
N LEU A 140 -12.48 -3.85 -8.73
CA LEU A 140 -12.57 -3.70 -10.18
C LEU A 140 -11.61 -2.64 -10.69
N TYR A 141 -11.42 -1.58 -9.91
CA TYR A 141 -10.63 -0.41 -10.29
C TYR A 141 -9.99 0.23 -9.09
N ILE A 142 -8.73 0.65 -9.23
CA ILE A 142 -8.00 1.47 -8.26
C ILE A 142 -7.40 2.64 -9.02
N ALA A 143 -7.61 3.85 -8.53
CA ALA A 143 -6.88 5.03 -8.99
C ALA A 143 -6.14 5.67 -7.82
N THR A 144 -4.88 6.05 -8.03
CA THR A 144 -4.07 6.78 -7.06
C THR A 144 -3.59 8.10 -7.64
N LYS A 145 -3.43 9.10 -6.77
CA LYS A 145 -2.85 10.40 -7.09
C LYS A 145 -1.62 10.64 -6.25
N GLU A 146 -0.51 10.89 -6.91
CA GLU A 146 0.76 11.21 -6.26
C GLU A 146 1.27 12.57 -6.74
N THR A 147 1.92 13.30 -5.84
CA THR A 147 2.59 14.54 -6.21
C THR A 147 4.09 14.23 -6.25
N VAL A 148 4.68 14.33 -7.41
CA VAL A 148 6.08 13.99 -7.68
C VAL A 148 6.82 15.25 -8.09
N SER A 149 8.08 15.40 -7.68
CA SER A 149 8.92 16.48 -8.19
C SER A 149 9.21 16.26 -9.67
N TYR A 150 9.08 17.30 -10.48
CA TYR A 150 9.41 17.24 -11.91
C TYR A 150 10.87 16.81 -12.14
N ALA A 151 11.77 17.25 -11.25
CA ALA A 151 13.19 16.87 -11.32
C ALA A 151 13.44 15.37 -11.16
N ALA A 152 12.54 14.67 -10.44
CA ALA A 152 12.67 13.23 -10.18
C ALA A 152 12.07 12.34 -11.29
N LEU A 153 11.48 12.92 -12.33
CA LEU A 153 10.95 12.18 -13.47
C LEU A 153 12.05 11.78 -14.44
N ASP A 154 11.87 10.65 -15.10
CA ASP A 154 12.74 10.21 -16.18
C ASP A 154 12.71 11.18 -17.38
N GLU A 155 13.82 11.33 -18.09
CA GLU A 155 13.92 12.27 -19.21
C GLU A 155 12.89 11.98 -20.33
N GLU A 156 12.61 10.71 -20.59
CA GLU A 156 11.59 10.29 -21.58
C GLU A 156 10.19 10.80 -21.19
N ILE A 157 9.87 10.78 -19.90
CA ILE A 157 8.59 11.29 -19.38
C ILE A 157 8.57 12.81 -19.49
N LYS A 158 9.68 13.50 -19.18
CA LYS A 158 9.80 14.97 -19.30
C LYS A 158 9.61 15.45 -20.73
N GLU A 159 10.12 14.70 -21.72
CA GLU A 159 9.91 15.02 -23.13
C GLU A 159 8.44 14.93 -23.55
N VAL A 160 7.72 13.94 -23.03
CA VAL A 160 6.29 13.72 -23.36
C VAL A 160 5.39 14.79 -22.73
N ILE A 161 5.64 15.16 -21.47
CA ILE A 161 4.77 16.11 -20.73
C ILE A 161 5.14 17.58 -20.94
N GLY A 162 6.35 17.84 -21.47
CA GLY A 162 6.89 19.19 -21.60
C GLY A 162 7.19 19.86 -20.25
N GLN A 163 7.65 21.10 -20.29
CA GLN A 163 7.90 21.87 -19.07
C GLN A 163 6.59 22.29 -18.40
N PRO A 164 6.50 22.22 -17.05
CA PRO A 164 5.33 22.71 -16.33
C PRO A 164 5.11 24.21 -16.62
N ALA A 165 3.86 24.60 -16.85
CA ALA A 165 3.47 25.95 -17.26
C ALA A 165 3.85 27.09 -16.29
N ASN A 166 4.31 26.77 -15.07
CA ASN A 166 4.66 27.69 -13.99
C ASN A 166 6.12 27.56 -13.52
N SER A 167 7.04 27.06 -14.35
CA SER A 167 8.45 26.95 -13.98
C SER A 167 9.11 28.32 -13.83
N THR A 168 9.01 28.90 -12.65
CA THR A 168 9.91 29.99 -12.23
C THR A 168 11.18 29.32 -11.71
N GLN A 169 12.35 29.71 -12.24
CA GLN A 169 13.66 29.17 -11.77
C GLN A 169 13.73 29.25 -10.25
N GLY A 170 13.73 28.07 -9.59
CA GLY A 170 13.87 27.96 -8.14
C GLY A 170 12.63 27.49 -7.37
N SER A 171 11.50 27.20 -8.04
CA SER A 171 10.35 26.53 -7.40
C SER A 171 10.50 25.00 -7.49
N ASP A 172 10.11 24.32 -6.42
CA ASP A 172 9.92 22.85 -6.39
C ASP A 172 8.73 22.50 -7.31
N ASP A 173 9.00 22.48 -8.64
CA ASP A 173 7.97 22.15 -9.61
C ASP A 173 7.52 20.73 -9.41
N THR A 174 6.28 20.58 -8.95
CA THR A 174 5.65 19.29 -8.71
C THR A 174 4.57 19.02 -9.73
N VAL A 175 4.45 17.78 -10.15
CA VAL A 175 3.40 17.29 -11.05
C VAL A 175 2.54 16.26 -10.36
N ASN A 176 1.29 16.15 -10.80
CA ASN A 176 0.40 15.10 -10.31
C ASN A 176 0.48 13.89 -11.23
N LEU A 177 0.97 12.79 -10.69
CA LEU A 177 0.96 11.48 -11.32
C LEU A 177 -0.32 10.74 -10.88
N PHE A 178 -1.12 10.33 -11.85
CA PHE A 178 -2.27 9.47 -11.64
C PHE A 178 -1.93 8.07 -12.14
N THR A 179 -2.11 7.07 -11.30
CA THR A 179 -1.98 5.66 -11.68
C THR A 179 -3.34 4.99 -11.55
N ALA A 180 -3.84 4.44 -12.65
CA ALA A 180 -5.08 3.71 -12.71
C ALA A 180 -4.81 2.23 -12.97
N ILE A 181 -5.41 1.35 -12.17
CA ILE A 181 -5.35 -0.10 -12.32
C ILE A 181 -6.76 -0.62 -12.50
N CYS A 182 -7.03 -1.19 -13.66
CA CYS A 182 -8.34 -1.73 -14.03
C CYS A 182 -8.27 -3.23 -14.18
N ARG A 183 -9.24 -3.94 -13.65
CA ARG A 183 -9.39 -5.37 -13.89
C ARG A 183 -9.87 -5.62 -15.33
N HIS A 184 -9.10 -6.40 -16.07
CA HIS A 184 -9.45 -6.82 -17.42
C HIS A 184 -9.29 -8.36 -17.56
N GLY A 185 -10.39 -9.08 -17.44
CA GLY A 185 -10.36 -10.55 -17.37
C GLY A 185 -9.55 -11.05 -16.17
N ASP A 186 -8.51 -11.82 -16.43
CA ASP A 186 -7.62 -12.42 -15.43
C ASP A 186 -6.35 -11.60 -15.16
N LYS A 187 -6.33 -10.35 -15.59
CA LYS A 187 -5.17 -9.46 -15.45
C LYS A 187 -5.59 -8.07 -14.97
N TRP A 188 -4.63 -7.37 -14.38
CA TRP A 188 -4.70 -5.94 -14.14
C TRP A 188 -4.09 -5.20 -15.33
N LEU A 189 -4.77 -4.18 -15.83
CA LEU A 189 -4.24 -3.21 -16.80
C LEU A 189 -3.87 -1.95 -16.04
N ILE A 190 -2.62 -1.53 -16.17
CA ILE A 190 -2.09 -0.32 -15.54
C ILE A 190 -2.05 0.79 -16.58
N LYS A 191 -2.45 1.99 -16.21
CA LYS A 191 -2.32 3.22 -17.01
C LYS A 191 -1.84 4.34 -16.11
N GLN A 192 -0.94 5.16 -16.63
CA GLN A 192 -0.44 6.33 -15.92
C GLN A 192 -0.69 7.59 -16.74
N ASP A 193 -1.01 8.66 -16.03
CA ASP A 193 -1.28 9.98 -16.59
C ASP A 193 -0.56 11.03 -15.74
N ILE A 194 0.01 12.03 -16.41
CA ILE A 194 0.58 13.20 -15.74
C ILE A 194 -0.07 14.44 -16.33
N ASN A 195 -0.76 15.21 -15.50
CA ASN A 195 -1.41 16.46 -15.87
C ASN A 195 -2.36 16.36 -17.09
N GLY A 196 -3.01 15.21 -17.30
CA GLY A 196 -3.91 14.97 -18.44
C GLY A 196 -3.22 14.38 -19.67
N THR A 197 -1.92 14.11 -19.60
CA THR A 197 -1.17 13.44 -20.67
C THR A 197 -0.93 11.99 -20.31
N LEU A 198 -1.50 11.07 -21.10
CA LEU A 198 -1.34 9.64 -20.92
C LEU A 198 0.09 9.23 -21.31
N LEU A 199 0.75 8.49 -20.42
CA LEU A 199 2.12 8.02 -20.67
C LEU A 199 2.08 6.76 -21.55
N PRO A 200 2.75 6.74 -22.72
CA PRO A 200 2.60 5.68 -23.71
C PRO A 200 3.16 4.32 -23.24
N ASP A 201 4.26 4.30 -22.50
CA ASP A 201 4.96 3.05 -22.15
C ASP A 201 4.91 2.66 -20.66
N ASN A 202 4.24 3.47 -19.83
CA ASN A 202 4.08 3.18 -18.40
C ASN A 202 2.77 2.42 -18.09
N GLY A 203 2.17 1.82 -19.11
CA GLY A 203 1.06 0.89 -18.98
C GLY A 203 1.55 -0.54 -19.09
N GLY A 204 1.32 -1.33 -18.07
CA GLY A 204 1.64 -2.75 -18.07
C GLY A 204 0.42 -3.60 -17.79
N THR A 205 0.59 -4.91 -17.89
CA THR A 205 -0.38 -5.86 -17.38
C THR A 205 0.26 -6.69 -16.28
N LEU A 206 -0.47 -6.87 -15.16
CA LEU A 206 -0.04 -7.73 -14.07
C LEU A 206 -1.05 -8.87 -13.88
N PRO A 207 -0.61 -10.07 -13.49
CA PRO A 207 -1.52 -11.10 -12.99
C PRO A 207 -2.33 -10.59 -11.80
N LEU A 208 -3.54 -11.12 -11.58
CA LEU A 208 -4.42 -10.66 -10.50
C LEU A 208 -3.81 -10.83 -9.11
N ASP A 209 -3.00 -11.86 -8.92
CA ASP A 209 -2.30 -12.18 -7.66
C ASP A 209 -1.03 -11.34 -7.42
N LYS A 210 -0.56 -10.58 -8.43
CA LYS A 210 0.66 -9.77 -8.34
C LYS A 210 0.40 -8.25 -8.26
N SER A 211 -0.80 -7.84 -7.86
CA SER A 211 -1.07 -6.43 -7.64
C SER A 211 -0.23 -5.88 -6.49
N PRO A 212 0.54 -4.79 -6.68
CA PRO A 212 1.27 -4.15 -5.60
C PRO A 212 0.36 -3.37 -4.64
N TYR A 213 -0.92 -3.22 -4.98
CA TYR A 213 -1.89 -2.51 -4.17
C TYR A 213 -2.72 -3.48 -3.33
N ILE A 214 -2.76 -3.22 -2.03
CA ILE A 214 -3.52 -4.02 -1.04
C ILE A 214 -4.61 -3.13 -0.44
N PRO A 215 -5.83 -3.18 -0.98
CA PRO A 215 -6.95 -2.39 -0.50
C PRO A 215 -7.61 -3.04 0.71
N LEU A 216 -7.56 -2.35 1.84
CA LEU A 216 -8.17 -2.76 3.10
C LEU A 216 -9.51 -2.06 3.30
N ARG A 217 -10.50 -2.79 3.84
CA ARG A 217 -11.83 -2.28 4.18
C ARG A 217 -12.35 -3.02 5.43
N PHE A 218 -13.02 -2.26 6.31
CA PHE A 218 -13.90 -2.82 7.35
C PHE A 218 -15.27 -3.12 6.78
#